data_4d6b549a81ec9b278b74806fbefeb06d
#
_entry.id   4d6b549a81ec9b278b74806fbefeb06d
#
_cell.length_a   1.000
_cell.length_b   1.000
_cell.length_c   1.000
_cell.angle_alpha   90.00
_cell.angle_beta   90.00
_cell.angle_gamma   90.00
#
_symmetry.space_group_name_H-M   'P 1'
#
loop_
_entity.id
_entity.type
_entity.pdbx_description
1 polymer ?
#
loop_
_entity_poly.entity_id
_entity_poly.type
_entity_poly.pdbx_seq_one_letter_code
_entity_poly.pdbx_strand_id
1 'polypeptide(L)'
;MTISDDVAKAAVLDVRKTYRHLAKQAQESGAKLFVDTNVTDVITDEQKRPIGVIAKSTDKEIKFNAKVIIDCSGFQSIVGKMLGLVTQWERFGAGAEYEVRAENVDDETWWLMVGQKYSPAGYAWIFPVGDNVVRIGVGVGKPESDVDPTERLNELMENKEGPIKDLGAITKIEFHYGLIPNDGLSRKTIYDNLILVGDSAGQANPLVLEGIRYAIRFGRVAGRVASDAVKNDDTSENALKTYETDWKKAIESKINAASKVQNRWIGLSDEQWEKELDVISELSADEFLDFIRADFGISKIMRLATHHPKLAVRQLFSIVKGT
;
A
#
# COMPACT_ATOMS: atom_id res chain seq x y z
N MET A 1 17.62 -9.45 -14.77
CA MET A 1 17.26 -8.17 -15.44
C MET A 1 17.73 -7.03 -14.58
N THR A 2 18.30 -5.98 -15.16
CA THR A 2 18.69 -4.73 -14.47
C THR A 2 18.14 -3.55 -15.26
N ILE A 3 17.50 -2.61 -14.55
CA ILE A 3 17.07 -1.32 -15.08
C ILE A 3 17.81 -0.26 -14.27
N SER A 4 18.58 0.60 -14.93
CA SER A 4 19.45 1.59 -14.27
C SER A 4 19.21 3.00 -14.81
N ASP A 5 19.57 3.99 -14.00
CA ASP A 5 19.58 5.41 -14.37
C ASP A 5 20.71 6.10 -13.59
N ASP A 6 21.30 7.13 -14.18
CA ASP A 6 22.37 7.90 -13.56
C ASP A 6 21.88 8.83 -12.42
N VAL A 7 20.58 8.99 -12.30
CA VAL A 7 19.94 9.82 -11.27
C VAL A 7 19.02 8.97 -10.41
N ALA A 8 19.11 9.12 -9.09
CA ALA A 8 18.25 8.44 -8.16
C ALA A 8 16.75 8.79 -8.43
N LYS A 9 15.96 7.81 -8.80
CA LYS A 9 14.53 7.95 -9.18
C LYS A 9 13.56 7.60 -8.06
N ALA A 10 14.03 6.88 -7.06
CA ALA A 10 13.23 6.41 -5.94
C ALA A 10 14.08 6.39 -4.66
N ALA A 11 13.43 6.32 -3.51
CA ALA A 11 14.09 6.22 -2.22
C ALA A 11 13.33 5.26 -1.31
N VAL A 12 14.06 4.54 -0.48
CA VAL A 12 13.47 3.75 0.61
C VAL A 12 13.11 4.70 1.75
N LEU A 13 11.87 4.60 2.19
CA LEU A 13 11.36 5.48 3.23
C LEU A 13 11.68 4.91 4.62
N ASP A 14 12.29 5.71 5.49
CA ASP A 14 12.27 5.41 6.92
C ASP A 14 10.87 5.72 7.47
N VAL A 15 10.05 4.68 7.53
CA VAL A 15 8.62 4.78 7.89
C VAL A 15 8.45 5.33 9.30
N ARG A 16 9.29 4.91 10.26
CA ARG A 16 9.23 5.39 11.66
C ARG A 16 9.54 6.87 11.77
N LYS A 17 10.60 7.32 11.11
CA LYS A 17 10.94 8.77 11.10
C LYS A 17 9.87 9.58 10.38
N THR A 18 9.32 9.06 9.28
CA THR A 18 8.24 9.72 8.53
C THR A 18 7.00 9.89 9.40
N TYR A 19 6.55 8.85 10.09
CA TYR A 19 5.36 8.92 10.95
C TYR A 19 5.58 9.85 12.14
N ARG A 20 6.76 9.81 12.79
CA ARG A 20 7.11 10.74 13.86
C ARG A 20 7.14 12.18 13.37
N HIS A 21 7.67 12.45 12.18
CA HIS A 21 7.68 13.78 11.58
C HIS A 21 6.25 14.29 11.33
N LEU A 22 5.39 13.49 10.72
CA LEU A 22 3.99 13.86 10.48
C LEU A 22 3.22 14.07 11.78
N ALA A 23 3.42 13.21 12.77
CA ALA A 23 2.82 13.33 14.09
C ALA A 23 3.26 14.64 14.79
N LYS A 24 4.56 14.99 14.74
CA LYS A 24 5.09 16.24 15.26
C LYS A 24 4.46 17.45 14.57
N GLN A 25 4.37 17.46 13.25
CA GLN A 25 3.71 18.54 12.51
C GLN A 25 2.24 18.71 12.93
N ALA A 26 1.52 17.59 13.13
CA ALA A 26 0.14 17.63 13.60
C ALA A 26 0.05 18.25 14.99
N GLN A 27 0.93 17.88 15.94
CA GLN A 27 0.98 18.48 17.29
C GLN A 27 1.32 19.96 17.25
N GLU A 28 2.30 20.38 16.45
CA GLU A 28 2.68 21.79 16.27
C GLU A 28 1.51 22.61 15.67
N SER A 29 0.63 21.96 14.92
CA SER A 29 -0.62 22.56 14.40
C SER A 29 -1.80 22.48 15.39
N GLY A 30 -1.58 22.05 16.63
CA GLY A 30 -2.58 22.02 17.70
C GLY A 30 -3.34 20.69 17.85
N ALA A 31 -3.02 19.64 17.09
CA ALA A 31 -3.63 18.34 17.28
C ALA A 31 -3.13 17.68 18.58
N LYS A 32 -4.04 16.97 19.26
CA LYS A 32 -3.70 16.15 20.43
C LYS A 32 -3.43 14.71 19.97
N LEU A 33 -2.28 14.17 20.34
CA LEU A 33 -1.93 12.77 20.10
C LEU A 33 -2.12 11.95 21.38
N PHE A 34 -2.73 10.81 21.23
CA PHE A 34 -2.92 9.82 22.28
C PHE A 34 -2.25 8.52 21.82
N VAL A 35 -1.08 8.24 22.39
CA VAL A 35 -0.35 6.99 22.17
C VAL A 35 -0.86 5.91 23.12
N ASP A 36 -0.60 4.62 22.82
CA ASP A 36 -1.05 3.48 23.61
C ASP A 36 -2.56 3.54 23.93
N THR A 37 -3.33 4.04 22.96
CA THR A 37 -4.76 4.31 23.11
C THR A 37 -5.52 3.68 21.94
N ASN A 38 -6.24 2.59 22.21
CA ASN A 38 -6.95 1.81 21.21
C ASN A 38 -8.45 2.14 21.21
N VAL A 39 -9.00 2.45 20.04
CA VAL A 39 -10.46 2.59 19.87
C VAL A 39 -11.10 1.22 20.05
N THR A 40 -12.06 1.14 20.98
CA THR A 40 -12.73 -0.10 21.36
C THR A 40 -14.22 -0.09 21.03
N ASP A 41 -14.82 1.09 20.81
CA ASP A 41 -16.22 1.21 20.43
C ASP A 41 -16.50 2.57 19.75
N VAL A 42 -17.67 2.69 19.12
CA VAL A 42 -18.13 3.91 18.45
C VAL A 42 -19.40 4.42 19.12
N ILE A 43 -19.41 5.70 19.44
CA ILE A 43 -20.59 6.39 19.98
C ILE A 43 -21.45 6.85 18.80
N THR A 44 -22.71 6.49 18.77
CA THR A 44 -23.65 6.88 17.71
C THR A 44 -24.83 7.67 18.27
N ASP A 45 -25.46 8.49 17.42
CA ASP A 45 -26.75 9.12 17.68
C ASP A 45 -27.93 8.17 17.39
N GLU A 46 -29.14 8.68 17.55
CA GLU A 46 -30.41 7.94 17.31
C GLU A 46 -30.55 7.49 15.84
N GLN A 47 -29.91 8.18 14.90
CA GLN A 47 -29.85 7.86 13.46
C GLN A 47 -28.70 6.91 13.12
N LYS A 48 -27.97 6.39 14.12
CA LYS A 48 -26.78 5.55 13.98
C LYS A 48 -25.60 6.24 13.29
N ARG A 49 -25.56 7.57 13.25
CA ARG A 49 -24.40 8.30 12.75
C ARG A 49 -23.32 8.36 13.82
N PRO A 50 -22.04 8.15 13.50
CA PRO A 50 -20.98 8.21 14.49
C PRO A 50 -20.78 9.66 14.96
N ILE A 51 -20.79 9.85 16.29
CA ILE A 51 -20.60 11.14 16.95
C ILE A 51 -19.43 11.14 17.92
N GLY A 52 -18.69 10.05 17.98
CA GLY A 52 -17.53 9.90 18.84
C GLY A 52 -17.02 8.48 18.87
N VAL A 53 -15.95 8.28 19.64
CA VAL A 53 -15.38 6.95 19.88
C VAL A 53 -15.10 6.75 21.38
N ILE A 54 -15.12 5.49 21.80
CA ILE A 54 -14.60 5.04 23.07
C ILE A 54 -13.23 4.44 22.83
N ALA A 55 -12.24 4.87 23.60
CA ALA A 55 -10.89 4.35 23.50
C ALA A 55 -10.38 3.91 24.87
N LYS A 56 -9.49 2.92 24.86
CA LYS A 56 -8.88 2.37 26.07
C LYS A 56 -7.37 2.60 26.03
N SER A 57 -6.87 3.22 27.10
CA SER A 57 -5.43 3.41 27.31
C SER A 57 -5.07 2.80 28.66
N THR A 58 -4.20 1.74 28.64
CA THR A 58 -3.84 0.96 29.83
C THR A 58 -5.11 0.53 30.60
N ASP A 59 -5.47 1.23 31.69
CA ASP A 59 -6.63 0.91 32.54
C ASP A 59 -7.73 1.97 32.50
N LYS A 60 -7.63 2.95 31.59
CA LYS A 60 -8.61 4.04 31.49
C LYS A 60 -9.40 3.97 30.20
N GLU A 61 -10.71 4.05 30.35
CA GLU A 61 -11.62 4.31 29.23
C GLU A 61 -11.73 5.82 29.03
N ILE A 62 -11.62 6.28 27.78
CA ILE A 62 -11.70 7.67 27.38
C ILE A 62 -12.76 7.80 26.30
N LYS A 63 -13.67 8.75 26.46
CA LYS A 63 -14.67 9.10 25.45
C LYS A 63 -14.23 10.34 24.69
N PHE A 64 -14.25 10.24 23.37
CA PHE A 64 -13.98 11.36 22.48
C PHE A 64 -15.23 11.66 21.66
N ASN A 65 -15.79 12.85 21.79
CA ASN A 65 -16.87 13.32 20.95
C ASN A 65 -16.26 14.02 19.72
N ALA A 66 -16.84 13.80 18.55
CA ALA A 66 -16.38 14.38 17.31
C ALA A 66 -17.53 14.69 16.36
N LYS A 67 -17.42 15.77 15.59
CA LYS A 67 -18.35 16.08 14.49
C LYS A 67 -18.06 15.21 13.25
N VAL A 68 -16.77 14.89 12.99
CA VAL A 68 -16.33 14.00 11.92
C VAL A 68 -15.27 13.06 12.46
N ILE A 69 -15.35 11.80 12.13
CA ILE A 69 -14.33 10.77 12.37
C ILE A 69 -13.64 10.46 11.05
N ILE A 70 -12.30 10.40 11.07
CA ILE A 70 -11.50 9.94 9.95
C ILE A 70 -10.86 8.61 10.36
N ASP A 71 -11.33 7.52 9.78
CA ASP A 71 -10.79 6.17 10.04
C ASP A 71 -9.54 5.93 9.17
N CYS A 72 -8.38 6.02 9.81
CA CYS A 72 -7.07 5.72 9.24
C CYS A 72 -6.46 4.45 9.86
N SER A 73 -7.29 3.53 10.36
CA SER A 73 -6.84 2.32 11.08
C SER A 73 -6.27 1.23 10.15
N GLY A 74 -6.02 1.56 8.91
CA GLY A 74 -5.36 0.69 7.94
C GLY A 74 -6.22 -0.52 7.57
N PHE A 75 -5.58 -1.67 7.39
CA PHE A 75 -6.24 -2.93 7.01
C PHE A 75 -7.44 -3.29 7.89
N GLN A 76 -7.38 -2.93 9.15
CA GLN A 76 -8.42 -3.28 10.14
C GLN A 76 -9.74 -2.54 9.91
N SER A 77 -9.74 -1.33 9.34
CA SER A 77 -10.95 -0.49 9.17
C SER A 77 -11.81 -0.48 10.43
N ILE A 78 -11.22 -0.12 11.57
CA ILE A 78 -11.80 -0.36 12.92
C ILE A 78 -13.16 0.29 13.06
N VAL A 79 -13.28 1.59 12.80
CA VAL A 79 -14.53 2.34 12.94
C VAL A 79 -15.55 1.87 11.92
N GLY A 80 -15.16 1.68 10.67
CA GLY A 80 -16.03 1.19 9.61
C GLY A 80 -16.63 -0.18 9.91
N LYS A 81 -15.83 -1.11 10.48
CA LYS A 81 -16.32 -2.45 10.89
C LYS A 81 -17.22 -2.40 12.10
N MET A 82 -16.88 -1.61 13.12
CA MET A 82 -17.73 -1.46 14.32
C MET A 82 -19.13 -0.95 13.99
N LEU A 83 -19.23 -0.10 12.98
CA LEU A 83 -20.50 0.41 12.48
C LEU A 83 -21.21 -0.54 11.51
N GLY A 84 -20.61 -1.67 11.14
CA GLY A 84 -21.15 -2.60 10.14
C GLY A 84 -21.20 -2.02 8.72
N LEU A 85 -20.43 -0.96 8.44
CA LEU A 85 -20.41 -0.27 7.15
C LEU A 85 -19.47 -0.92 6.14
N VAL A 86 -18.49 -1.69 6.63
CA VAL A 86 -17.51 -2.37 5.79
C VAL A 86 -17.33 -3.83 6.21
N THR A 87 -17.08 -4.70 5.24
CA THR A 87 -16.79 -6.11 5.43
C THR A 87 -15.28 -6.35 5.57
N GLN A 88 -14.90 -7.58 5.84
CA GLN A 88 -13.51 -8.01 5.74
C GLN A 88 -13.04 -7.95 4.28
N TRP A 89 -11.73 -7.86 4.09
CA TRP A 89 -11.11 -7.95 2.78
C TRP A 89 -11.11 -9.40 2.31
N GLU A 90 -11.58 -9.63 1.08
CA GLU A 90 -11.56 -10.94 0.44
C GLU A 90 -10.16 -11.24 -0.13
N ARG A 91 -9.52 -10.22 -0.71
CA ARG A 91 -8.16 -10.29 -1.23
C ARG A 91 -7.25 -9.31 -0.52
N PHE A 92 -6.06 -9.76 -0.20
CA PHE A 92 -5.04 -8.94 0.48
C PHE A 92 -3.64 -9.51 0.28
N GLY A 93 -2.63 -8.68 0.47
CA GLY A 93 -1.25 -9.10 0.61
C GLY A 93 -0.90 -9.30 2.08
N ALA A 94 -0.22 -10.39 2.38
CA ALA A 94 0.43 -10.62 3.66
C ALA A 94 1.95 -10.50 3.46
N GLY A 95 2.59 -9.59 4.18
CA GLY A 95 4.02 -9.32 4.07
C GLY A 95 4.77 -9.59 5.36
N ALA A 96 5.94 -10.19 5.25
CA ALA A 96 6.91 -10.36 6.32
C ALA A 96 8.25 -9.77 5.87
N GLU A 97 8.93 -9.04 6.76
CA GLU A 97 10.19 -8.34 6.47
C GLU A 97 11.11 -8.39 7.68
N TYR A 98 12.39 -8.67 7.45
CA TYR A 98 13.43 -8.38 8.41
C TYR A 98 14.21 -7.13 7.99
N GLU A 99 14.39 -6.20 8.93
CA GLU A 99 15.46 -5.22 8.85
C GLU A 99 16.73 -5.90 9.37
N VAL A 100 17.78 -5.92 8.58
CA VAL A 100 19.01 -6.62 8.89
C VAL A 100 20.24 -5.75 8.61
N ARG A 101 21.29 -5.93 9.40
CA ARG A 101 22.62 -5.46 9.06
C ARG A 101 23.33 -6.53 8.25
N ALA A 102 23.92 -6.16 7.12
CA ALA A 102 24.65 -7.06 6.24
C ALA A 102 26.08 -6.56 6.02
N GLU A 103 26.98 -7.49 5.70
CA GLU A 103 28.41 -7.16 5.47
C GLU A 103 28.62 -6.43 4.15
N ASN A 104 27.92 -6.89 3.11
CA ASN A 104 28.06 -6.37 1.76
C ASN A 104 26.70 -5.79 1.30
N VAL A 105 26.55 -4.47 1.35
CA VAL A 105 25.34 -3.79 0.91
C VAL A 105 25.67 -2.89 -0.28
N ASP A 106 24.93 -3.04 -1.36
CA ASP A 106 24.89 -2.07 -2.45
C ASP A 106 23.71 -1.11 -2.18
N ASP A 107 24.03 0.10 -1.75
CA ASP A 107 23.05 1.11 -1.38
C ASP A 107 22.31 1.71 -2.60
N GLU A 108 22.77 1.42 -3.81
CA GLU A 108 22.20 1.96 -5.06
C GLU A 108 21.25 0.98 -5.76
N THR A 109 21.25 -0.29 -5.36
CA THR A 109 20.47 -1.33 -6.02
C THR A 109 19.29 -1.83 -5.19
N TRP A 110 18.09 -1.78 -5.77
CA TRP A 110 16.91 -2.44 -5.26
C TRP A 110 16.67 -3.75 -5.98
N TRP A 111 16.33 -4.78 -5.22
CA TRP A 111 15.96 -6.07 -5.77
C TRP A 111 14.48 -6.32 -5.59
N LEU A 112 13.82 -6.68 -6.70
CA LEU A 112 12.47 -7.23 -6.72
C LEU A 112 12.56 -8.63 -7.33
N MET A 113 12.21 -9.65 -6.57
CA MET A 113 12.28 -11.04 -6.97
C MET A 113 10.87 -11.57 -7.16
N VAL A 114 10.53 -12.00 -8.37
CA VAL A 114 9.20 -12.51 -8.75
C VAL A 114 9.27 -13.98 -9.14
N GLY A 115 8.12 -14.63 -9.17
CA GLY A 115 7.98 -16.05 -9.51
C GLY A 115 7.70 -16.93 -8.29
N GLN A 116 7.20 -18.13 -8.57
CA GLN A 116 6.79 -19.10 -7.53
C GLN A 116 7.93 -19.47 -6.58
N LYS A 117 9.14 -19.49 -7.12
CA LYS A 117 10.36 -19.76 -6.36
C LYS A 117 10.58 -18.77 -5.21
N TYR A 118 10.30 -17.48 -5.42
CA TYR A 118 10.53 -16.45 -4.42
C TYR A 118 9.29 -16.14 -3.59
N SER A 119 8.16 -15.91 -4.27
CA SER A 119 6.91 -15.62 -3.60
C SER A 119 5.70 -15.95 -4.48
N PRO A 120 4.88 -16.92 -4.11
CA PRO A 120 3.64 -17.21 -4.84
C PRO A 120 2.65 -16.05 -4.75
N ALA A 121 2.10 -15.66 -5.91
CA ALA A 121 1.12 -14.56 -6.04
C ALA A 121 1.61 -13.20 -5.47
N GLY A 122 2.92 -13.00 -5.43
CA GLY A 122 3.51 -11.79 -4.87
C GLY A 122 4.94 -11.56 -5.34
N TYR A 123 5.77 -11.00 -4.47
CA TYR A 123 7.19 -10.80 -4.74
C TYR A 123 8.00 -10.75 -3.44
N ALA A 124 9.31 -11.00 -3.56
CA ALA A 124 10.26 -10.76 -2.51
C ALA A 124 11.13 -9.53 -2.85
N TRP A 125 11.72 -8.91 -1.85
CA TRP A 125 12.51 -7.68 -2.04
C TRP A 125 13.75 -7.63 -1.17
N ILE A 126 14.75 -6.85 -1.63
CA ILE A 126 15.86 -6.36 -0.83
C ILE A 126 15.99 -4.87 -1.10
N PHE A 127 15.77 -4.06 -0.06
CA PHE A 127 15.82 -2.60 -0.13
C PHE A 127 16.88 -2.06 0.82
N PRO A 128 17.95 -1.42 0.34
CA PRO A 128 18.91 -0.77 1.19
C PRO A 128 18.30 0.45 1.87
N VAL A 129 18.65 0.66 3.14
CA VAL A 129 18.22 1.82 3.94
C VAL A 129 19.37 2.68 4.43
N GLY A 130 20.61 2.36 4.01
CA GLY A 130 21.86 3.02 4.41
C GLY A 130 22.50 2.37 5.63
N ASP A 131 23.72 2.76 5.93
CA ASP A 131 24.50 2.30 7.10
C ASP A 131 24.67 0.76 7.18
N ASN A 132 24.86 0.11 6.02
CA ASN A 132 24.91 -1.36 5.88
C ASN A 132 23.64 -2.06 6.37
N VAL A 133 22.51 -1.39 6.34
CA VAL A 133 21.19 -1.96 6.70
C VAL A 133 20.36 -2.16 5.45
N VAL A 134 19.75 -3.33 5.34
CA VAL A 134 18.79 -3.65 4.26
C VAL A 134 17.51 -4.22 4.85
N ARG A 135 16.42 -4.05 4.14
CA ARG A 135 15.15 -4.72 4.39
C ARG A 135 14.98 -5.85 3.41
N ILE A 136 14.87 -7.06 3.93
CA ILE A 136 14.61 -8.28 3.17
C ILE A 136 13.22 -8.75 3.50
N GLY A 137 12.36 -8.88 2.50
CA GLY A 137 10.98 -9.26 2.75
C GLY A 137 10.36 -10.12 1.66
N VAL A 138 9.22 -10.68 2.01
CA VAL A 138 8.35 -11.48 1.14
C VAL A 138 6.91 -11.02 1.35
N GLY A 139 6.22 -10.75 0.24
CA GLY A 139 4.79 -10.48 0.21
C GLY A 139 4.07 -11.57 -0.59
N VAL A 140 3.01 -12.13 -0.03
CA VAL A 140 2.21 -13.22 -0.61
C VAL A 140 0.77 -12.77 -0.79
N GLY A 141 0.18 -13.02 -1.94
CA GLY A 141 -1.23 -12.72 -2.22
C GLY A 141 -2.18 -13.76 -1.60
N LYS A 142 -3.22 -13.29 -0.95
CA LYS A 142 -4.31 -14.07 -0.38
C LYS A 142 -5.64 -13.72 -1.07
N PRO A 143 -6.50 -14.70 -1.40
CA PRO A 143 -6.42 -16.16 -1.08
C PRO A 143 -5.61 -16.98 -2.08
N GLU A 144 -4.96 -16.39 -3.06
CA GLU A 144 -4.31 -17.09 -4.18
C GLU A 144 -3.18 -18.02 -3.74
N SER A 145 -2.62 -17.82 -2.56
CA SER A 145 -1.58 -18.70 -1.97
C SER A 145 -1.81 -18.93 -0.48
N ASP A 146 -1.60 -20.17 -0.03
CA ASP A 146 -1.63 -20.55 1.38
C ASP A 146 -0.27 -20.40 2.07
N VAL A 147 0.78 -20.06 1.33
CA VAL A 147 2.14 -19.90 1.85
C VAL A 147 2.17 -18.83 2.95
N ASP A 148 2.82 -19.14 4.08
CA ASP A 148 3.11 -18.17 5.12
C ASP A 148 4.32 -17.30 4.70
N PRO A 149 4.19 -15.96 4.64
CA PRO A 149 5.30 -15.11 4.22
C PRO A 149 6.48 -15.14 5.19
N THR A 150 6.27 -15.42 6.47
CA THR A 150 7.34 -15.49 7.46
C THR A 150 8.17 -16.76 7.28
N GLU A 151 7.52 -17.90 7.09
CA GLU A 151 8.18 -19.17 6.79
C GLU A 151 8.98 -19.03 5.49
N ARG A 152 8.34 -18.49 4.42
CA ARG A 152 9.03 -18.30 3.15
C ARG A 152 10.22 -17.35 3.24
N LEU A 153 10.10 -16.25 3.97
CA LEU A 153 11.22 -15.33 4.22
C LEU A 153 12.39 -16.03 4.93
N ASN A 154 12.10 -16.84 5.96
CA ASN A 154 13.13 -17.58 6.66
C ASN A 154 13.84 -18.58 5.73
N GLU A 155 13.10 -19.33 4.93
CA GLU A 155 13.68 -20.26 3.93
C GLU A 155 14.60 -19.53 2.94
N LEU A 156 14.16 -18.37 2.38
CA LEU A 156 14.98 -17.59 1.45
C LEU A 156 16.29 -17.12 2.10
N MET A 157 16.22 -16.70 3.36
CA MET A 157 17.39 -16.23 4.10
C MET A 157 18.34 -17.37 4.49
N GLU A 158 17.82 -18.50 4.96
CA GLU A 158 18.60 -19.68 5.36
C GLU A 158 19.32 -20.31 4.16
N ASN A 159 18.61 -20.43 3.04
CA ASN A 159 19.15 -20.98 1.80
C ASN A 159 19.98 -19.96 1.00
N LYS A 160 20.05 -18.71 1.45
CA LYS A 160 20.72 -17.59 0.75
C LYS A 160 20.31 -17.49 -0.72
N GLU A 161 19.01 -17.51 -0.96
CA GLU A 161 18.48 -17.52 -2.33
C GLU A 161 18.63 -16.16 -3.03
N GLY A 162 18.87 -16.23 -4.34
CA GLY A 162 18.99 -15.04 -5.17
C GLY A 162 20.10 -14.09 -4.69
N PRO A 163 19.88 -12.77 -4.68
CA PRO A 163 20.87 -11.78 -4.24
C PRO A 163 21.20 -11.84 -2.74
N ILE A 164 20.43 -12.54 -1.92
CA ILE A 164 20.71 -12.69 -0.48
C ILE A 164 22.09 -13.34 -0.23
N LYS A 165 22.52 -14.23 -1.12
CA LYS A 165 23.84 -14.88 -1.05
C LYS A 165 25.02 -13.91 -1.04
N ASP A 166 24.84 -12.75 -1.69
CA ASP A 166 25.89 -11.77 -1.91
C ASP A 166 26.02 -10.78 -0.73
N LEU A 167 25.07 -10.77 0.21
CA LEU A 167 25.06 -9.89 1.37
C LEU A 167 26.09 -10.22 2.45
N GLY A 168 26.76 -11.40 2.38
CA GLY A 168 27.75 -11.84 3.35
C GLY A 168 27.13 -12.27 4.67
N ALA A 169 27.70 -11.83 5.79
CA ALA A 169 27.17 -12.09 7.12
C ALA A 169 25.98 -11.18 7.39
N ILE A 170 24.89 -11.75 7.94
CA ILE A 170 23.64 -11.05 8.21
C ILE A 170 23.31 -11.12 9.70
N THR A 171 22.95 -9.98 10.29
CA THR A 171 22.43 -9.87 11.65
C THR A 171 21.02 -9.25 11.62
N LYS A 172 20.01 -9.99 12.10
CA LYS A 172 18.63 -9.51 12.20
C LYS A 172 18.52 -8.41 13.26
N ILE A 173 17.88 -7.30 12.93
CA ILE A 173 17.66 -6.15 13.80
C ILE A 173 16.21 -6.11 14.27
N GLU A 174 15.25 -6.15 13.32
CA GLU A 174 13.83 -6.02 13.59
C GLU A 174 13.01 -6.87 12.62
N PHE A 175 11.86 -7.35 13.07
CA PHE A 175 10.89 -8.07 12.25
C PHE A 175 9.62 -7.25 12.09
N HIS A 176 9.12 -7.17 10.87
CA HIS A 176 7.88 -6.53 10.54
C HIS A 176 6.92 -7.50 9.87
N TYR A 177 5.63 -7.38 10.19
CA TYR A 177 4.57 -8.12 9.53
C TYR A 177 3.40 -7.18 9.25
N GLY A 178 2.79 -7.28 8.09
CA GLY A 178 1.69 -6.40 7.72
C GLY A 178 0.74 -7.05 6.72
N LEU A 179 -0.50 -6.54 6.74
CA LEU A 179 -1.55 -6.90 5.78
C LEU A 179 -1.93 -5.65 5.00
N ILE A 180 -2.11 -5.79 3.68
CA ILE A 180 -2.46 -4.70 2.78
C ILE A 180 -3.66 -5.13 1.94
N PRO A 181 -4.76 -4.35 1.91
CA PRO A 181 -5.95 -4.71 1.15
C PRO A 181 -5.67 -4.72 -0.36
N ASN A 182 -6.31 -5.64 -1.08
CA ASN A 182 -6.14 -5.81 -2.51
C ASN A 182 -7.45 -6.13 -3.25
N ASP A 183 -8.60 -5.74 -2.70
CA ASP A 183 -9.92 -5.89 -3.33
C ASP A 183 -10.24 -4.81 -4.36
N GLY A 184 -9.26 -3.96 -4.68
CA GLY A 184 -9.48 -2.78 -5.51
C GLY A 184 -10.25 -1.67 -4.80
N LEU A 185 -10.82 -0.75 -5.57
CA LEU A 185 -11.48 0.46 -5.08
C LEU A 185 -13.02 0.36 -5.02
N SER A 186 -13.54 -0.81 -4.70
CA SER A 186 -15.01 -1.06 -4.67
C SER A 186 -15.68 -0.52 -3.40
N ARG A 187 -14.92 -0.23 -2.36
CA ARG A 187 -15.43 0.19 -1.05
C ARG A 187 -15.92 1.64 -1.06
N LYS A 188 -17.08 1.89 -0.51
CA LYS A 188 -17.56 3.23 -0.18
C LYS A 188 -16.67 3.83 0.92
N THR A 189 -16.29 5.10 0.77
CA THR A 189 -15.27 5.73 1.64
C THR A 189 -15.80 6.88 2.48
N ILE A 190 -17.04 7.28 2.26
CA ILE A 190 -17.71 8.35 3.02
C ILE A 190 -19.08 7.90 3.53
N TYR A 191 -19.44 8.37 4.70
CA TYR A 191 -20.75 8.20 5.36
C TYR A 191 -21.00 9.46 6.17
N ASP A 192 -22.22 9.66 6.67
CA ASP A 192 -22.49 10.77 7.57
C ASP A 192 -21.49 10.73 8.74
N ASN A 193 -20.79 11.85 8.95
CA ASN A 193 -19.78 12.03 10.01
C ASN A 193 -18.53 11.12 9.91
N LEU A 194 -18.33 10.35 8.81
CA LEU A 194 -17.21 9.40 8.71
C LEU A 194 -16.54 9.44 7.33
N ILE A 195 -15.20 9.46 7.34
CA ILE A 195 -14.35 9.30 6.15
C ILE A 195 -13.39 8.13 6.40
N LEU A 196 -13.25 7.21 5.44
CA LEU A 196 -12.23 6.17 5.44
C LEU A 196 -11.05 6.61 4.57
N VAL A 197 -9.79 6.38 5.02
CA VAL A 197 -8.58 6.85 4.33
C VAL A 197 -7.50 5.76 4.31
N GLY A 198 -6.73 5.71 3.23
CA GLY A 198 -5.64 4.75 3.06
C GLY A 198 -6.16 3.32 2.93
N ASP A 199 -5.53 2.38 3.60
CA ASP A 199 -5.93 0.97 3.53
C ASP A 199 -7.35 0.74 4.09
N SER A 200 -7.83 1.54 5.05
CA SER A 200 -9.24 1.48 5.49
C SER A 200 -10.22 1.72 4.34
N ALA A 201 -9.80 2.49 3.35
CA ALA A 201 -10.56 2.80 2.13
C ALA A 201 -10.19 1.91 0.93
N GLY A 202 -9.25 0.96 1.07
CA GLY A 202 -8.73 0.16 -0.03
C GLY A 202 -7.81 0.92 -0.99
N GLN A 203 -7.24 2.04 -0.56
CA GLN A 203 -6.42 2.91 -1.40
C GLN A 203 -4.97 2.41 -1.47
N ALA A 204 -4.76 1.20 -1.97
CA ALA A 204 -3.46 0.61 -2.20
C ALA A 204 -3.25 0.32 -3.70
N ASN A 205 -2.00 0.41 -4.15
CA ASN A 205 -1.61 0.02 -5.50
C ASN A 205 -1.49 -1.51 -5.57
N PRO A 206 -2.27 -2.20 -6.39
CA PRO A 206 -2.30 -3.65 -6.42
C PRO A 206 -1.02 -4.29 -6.95
N LEU A 207 -0.25 -3.61 -7.81
CA LEU A 207 0.95 -4.20 -8.43
C LEU A 207 2.06 -4.47 -7.43
N VAL A 208 2.26 -3.54 -6.48
CA VAL A 208 3.37 -3.59 -5.51
C VAL A 208 2.87 -3.43 -4.07
N LEU A 209 1.56 -3.48 -3.85
CA LEU A 209 0.91 -3.33 -2.55
C LEU A 209 1.42 -2.10 -1.77
N GLU A 210 1.53 -0.97 -2.47
CA GLU A 210 2.01 0.30 -1.92
C GLU A 210 0.81 1.19 -1.56
N GLY A 211 0.69 1.58 -0.27
CA GLY A 211 -0.40 2.41 0.25
C GLY A 211 0.05 3.75 0.85
N ILE A 212 1.30 3.87 1.33
CA ILE A 212 1.77 5.04 2.10
C ILE A 212 1.58 6.36 1.33
N ARG A 213 1.94 6.39 0.08
CA ARG A 213 1.81 7.57 -0.80
C ARG A 213 0.36 8.03 -0.92
N TYR A 214 -0.57 7.09 -1.05
CA TYR A 214 -2.00 7.39 -1.13
C TYR A 214 -2.57 7.81 0.21
N ALA A 215 -2.19 7.14 1.30
CA ALA A 215 -2.60 7.50 2.65
C ALA A 215 -2.21 8.95 2.99
N ILE A 216 -0.98 9.37 2.70
CA ILE A 216 -0.51 10.75 2.92
C ILE A 216 -1.30 11.72 2.03
N ARG A 217 -1.42 11.43 0.74
CA ARG A 217 -2.11 12.29 -0.21
C ARG A 217 -3.58 12.49 0.16
N PHE A 218 -4.31 11.41 0.39
CA PHE A 218 -5.74 11.46 0.63
C PHE A 218 -6.09 11.78 2.09
N GLY A 219 -5.18 11.53 3.03
CA GLY A 219 -5.29 12.07 4.39
C GLY A 219 -5.35 13.60 4.41
N ARG A 220 -4.52 14.28 3.58
CA ARG A 220 -4.59 15.74 3.40
C ARG A 220 -5.92 16.20 2.81
N VAL A 221 -6.47 15.47 1.83
CA VAL A 221 -7.77 15.79 1.23
C VAL A 221 -8.89 15.60 2.25
N ALA A 222 -8.88 14.48 2.98
CA ALA A 222 -9.85 14.18 4.02
C ALA A 222 -9.86 15.24 5.13
N GLY A 223 -8.68 15.63 5.62
CA GLY A 223 -8.56 16.67 6.63
C GLY A 223 -9.13 18.03 6.19
N ARG A 224 -8.88 18.43 4.94
CA ARG A 224 -9.46 19.65 4.36
C ARG A 224 -10.99 19.55 4.27
N VAL A 225 -11.50 18.48 3.68
CA VAL A 225 -12.96 18.28 3.49
C VAL A 225 -13.67 18.21 4.84
N ALA A 226 -13.13 17.48 5.81
CA ALA A 226 -13.67 17.43 7.17
C ALA A 226 -13.68 18.79 7.86
N SER A 227 -12.60 19.58 7.71
CA SER A 227 -12.52 20.93 8.25
C SER A 227 -13.59 21.86 7.67
N ASP A 228 -13.79 21.80 6.36
CA ASP A 228 -14.79 22.64 5.67
C ASP A 228 -16.22 22.21 6.07
N ALA A 229 -16.49 20.91 6.13
CA ALA A 229 -17.76 20.35 6.61
C ALA A 229 -18.09 20.83 8.04
N VAL A 230 -17.13 20.76 8.96
CA VAL A 230 -17.29 21.22 10.35
C VAL A 230 -17.55 22.73 10.44
N LYS A 231 -16.87 23.54 9.62
CA LYS A 231 -17.07 25.01 9.60
C LYS A 231 -18.46 25.39 9.09
N ASN A 232 -18.98 24.62 8.12
CA ASN A 232 -20.31 24.85 7.55
C ASN A 232 -21.43 24.19 8.35
N ASP A 233 -21.10 23.52 9.47
CA ASP A 233 -22.02 22.75 10.33
C ASP A 233 -22.85 21.70 9.55
N ASP A 234 -22.31 21.18 8.45
CA ASP A 234 -22.86 20.10 7.64
C ASP A 234 -21.83 19.01 7.44
N THR A 235 -22.00 17.88 8.13
CA THR A 235 -21.11 16.71 8.11
C THR A 235 -21.77 15.50 7.46
N SER A 236 -22.84 15.76 6.69
CA SER A 236 -23.53 14.74 5.92
C SER A 236 -22.61 14.10 4.87
N GLU A 237 -22.98 12.90 4.42
CA GLU A 237 -22.32 12.23 3.32
C GLU A 237 -22.20 13.15 2.08
N ASN A 238 -23.23 13.95 1.80
CA ASN A 238 -23.22 14.87 0.68
C ASN A 238 -22.15 15.99 0.84
N ALA A 239 -22.00 16.54 2.03
CA ALA A 239 -20.96 17.52 2.34
C ALA A 239 -19.54 16.94 2.24
N LEU A 240 -19.39 15.65 2.56
CA LEU A 240 -18.10 14.92 2.49
C LEU A 240 -17.77 14.38 1.10
N LYS A 241 -18.70 14.44 0.13
CA LYS A 241 -18.59 13.81 -1.19
C LYS A 241 -17.39 14.27 -2.01
N THR A 242 -16.93 15.48 -1.81
CA THR A 242 -15.73 16.02 -2.50
C THR A 242 -14.50 15.14 -2.25
N TYR A 243 -14.35 14.58 -1.05
CA TYR A 243 -13.26 13.65 -0.76
C TYR A 243 -13.28 12.43 -1.68
N GLU A 244 -14.43 11.77 -1.80
CA GLU A 244 -14.57 10.57 -2.65
C GLU A 244 -14.39 10.91 -4.14
N THR A 245 -14.92 12.03 -4.59
CA THR A 245 -14.76 12.51 -5.97
C THR A 245 -13.28 12.78 -6.28
N ASP A 246 -12.56 13.44 -5.38
CA ASP A 246 -11.15 13.81 -5.59
C ASP A 246 -10.25 12.59 -5.70
N TRP A 247 -10.38 11.60 -4.80
CA TRP A 247 -9.53 10.43 -4.85
C TRP A 247 -9.88 9.51 -6.03
N LYS A 248 -11.17 9.30 -6.33
CA LYS A 248 -11.60 8.51 -7.51
C LYS A 248 -11.02 9.10 -8.79
N LYS A 249 -11.21 10.40 -8.99
CA LYS A 249 -10.64 11.10 -10.15
C LYS A 249 -9.12 10.94 -10.25
N ALA A 250 -8.42 10.89 -9.15
CA ALA A 250 -6.96 10.84 -9.13
C ALA A 250 -6.38 9.45 -9.43
N ILE A 251 -7.01 8.36 -8.95
CA ILE A 251 -6.41 7.02 -8.98
C ILE A 251 -7.31 5.89 -9.48
N GLU A 252 -8.64 6.04 -9.52
CA GLU A 252 -9.54 4.90 -9.78
C GLU A 252 -9.24 4.18 -11.09
N SER A 253 -9.12 4.91 -12.21
CA SER A 253 -8.81 4.31 -13.51
C SER A 253 -7.43 3.64 -13.54
N LYS A 254 -6.46 4.21 -12.82
CA LYS A 254 -5.09 3.70 -12.74
C LYS A 254 -5.03 2.40 -11.93
N ILE A 255 -5.67 2.38 -10.77
CA ILE A 255 -5.75 1.19 -9.92
C ILE A 255 -6.53 0.07 -10.61
N ASN A 256 -7.64 0.38 -11.28
CA ASN A 256 -8.39 -0.62 -12.06
C ASN A 256 -7.55 -1.23 -13.20
N ALA A 257 -6.73 -0.43 -13.87
CA ALA A 257 -5.79 -0.94 -14.88
C ALA A 257 -4.69 -1.81 -14.24
N ALA A 258 -4.12 -1.37 -13.12
CA ALA A 258 -3.12 -2.12 -12.38
C ALA A 258 -3.64 -3.47 -11.85
N SER A 259 -4.89 -3.51 -11.36
CA SER A 259 -5.54 -4.76 -10.92
C SER A 259 -5.65 -5.79 -12.05
N LYS A 260 -5.91 -5.34 -13.29
CA LYS A 260 -5.94 -6.26 -14.46
C LYS A 260 -4.56 -6.86 -14.74
N VAL A 261 -3.50 -6.06 -14.63
CA VAL A 261 -2.11 -6.55 -14.78
C VAL A 261 -1.77 -7.53 -13.67
N GLN A 262 -2.08 -7.19 -12.43
CA GLN A 262 -1.86 -8.05 -11.28
C GLN A 262 -2.58 -9.40 -11.43
N ASN A 263 -3.86 -9.41 -11.81
CA ASN A 263 -4.64 -10.64 -12.00
C ASN A 263 -3.99 -11.57 -13.02
N ARG A 264 -3.35 -11.03 -14.05
CA ARG A 264 -2.57 -11.81 -15.00
C ARG A 264 -1.28 -12.36 -14.37
N TRP A 265 -0.57 -11.54 -13.59
CA TRP A 265 0.73 -11.92 -13.02
C TRP A 265 0.64 -12.98 -11.93
N ILE A 266 -0.42 -12.97 -11.14
CA ILE A 266 -0.65 -13.92 -10.04
C ILE A 266 -0.58 -15.38 -10.50
N GLY A 267 -1.05 -15.67 -11.71
CA GLY A 267 -1.10 -17.04 -12.26
C GLY A 267 0.12 -17.45 -13.08
N LEU A 268 1.17 -16.62 -13.20
CA LEU A 268 2.32 -16.94 -14.02
C LEU A 268 3.22 -18.02 -13.40
N SER A 269 3.62 -19.01 -14.23
CA SER A 269 4.72 -19.92 -13.88
C SER A 269 6.07 -19.20 -13.93
N ASP A 270 7.12 -19.81 -13.36
CA ASP A 270 8.46 -19.23 -13.40
C ASP A 270 8.97 -19.05 -14.85
N GLU A 271 8.67 -19.99 -15.77
CA GLU A 271 8.99 -19.84 -17.19
C GLU A 271 8.24 -18.69 -17.88
N GLN A 272 7.02 -18.41 -17.44
CA GLN A 272 6.22 -17.29 -17.95
C GLN A 272 6.75 -15.97 -17.38
N TRP A 273 7.22 -15.96 -16.13
CA TRP A 273 7.87 -14.82 -15.53
C TRP A 273 9.18 -14.45 -16.25
N GLU A 274 10.00 -15.44 -16.65
CA GLU A 274 11.20 -15.15 -17.47
C GLU A 274 10.85 -14.38 -18.75
N LYS A 275 9.82 -14.82 -19.46
CA LYS A 275 9.34 -14.14 -20.68
C LYS A 275 8.73 -12.75 -20.39
N GLU A 276 8.13 -12.55 -19.24
CA GLU A 276 7.60 -11.25 -18.83
C GLU A 276 8.73 -10.30 -18.47
N LEU A 277 9.74 -10.78 -17.75
CA LEU A 277 10.94 -10.02 -17.40
C LEU A 277 11.75 -9.57 -18.61
N ASP A 278 11.85 -10.42 -19.66
CA ASP A 278 12.47 -10.03 -20.92
C ASP A 278 11.80 -8.79 -21.53
N VAL A 279 10.47 -8.74 -21.48
CA VAL A 279 9.71 -7.59 -22.00
C VAL A 279 9.85 -6.36 -21.09
N ILE A 280 9.81 -6.55 -19.78
CA ILE A 280 9.97 -5.47 -18.79
C ILE A 280 11.40 -4.88 -18.87
N SER A 281 12.40 -5.69 -19.22
CA SER A 281 13.79 -5.25 -19.35
C SER A 281 14.04 -4.22 -20.47
N GLU A 282 13.09 -4.13 -21.43
CA GLU A 282 13.15 -3.12 -22.50
C GLU A 282 12.76 -1.70 -21.99
N LEU A 283 12.16 -1.58 -20.79
CA LEU A 283 11.72 -0.30 -20.24
C LEU A 283 12.90 0.54 -19.73
N SER A 284 12.84 1.84 -19.94
CA SER A 284 13.66 2.79 -19.20
C SER A 284 13.28 2.82 -17.72
N ALA A 285 14.16 3.35 -16.86
CA ALA A 285 13.89 3.47 -15.43
C ALA A 285 12.62 4.29 -15.14
N ASP A 286 12.39 5.39 -15.86
CA ASP A 286 11.18 6.19 -15.72
C ASP A 286 9.91 5.42 -16.12
N GLU A 287 9.96 4.66 -17.22
CA GLU A 287 8.83 3.85 -17.69
C GLU A 287 8.52 2.70 -16.72
N PHE A 288 9.55 2.06 -16.17
CA PHE A 288 9.39 1.02 -15.16
C PHE A 288 8.78 1.58 -13.87
N LEU A 289 9.25 2.74 -13.39
CA LEU A 289 8.68 3.38 -12.21
C LEU A 289 7.23 3.85 -12.43
N ASP A 290 6.92 4.40 -13.60
CA ASP A 290 5.54 4.73 -13.96
C ASP A 290 4.65 3.48 -13.93
N PHE A 291 5.17 2.37 -14.45
CA PHE A 291 4.48 1.10 -14.49
C PHE A 291 4.21 0.56 -13.07
N ILE A 292 5.22 0.42 -12.22
CA ILE A 292 5.03 -0.10 -10.85
C ILE A 292 4.21 0.85 -9.96
N ARG A 293 4.21 2.15 -10.25
CA ARG A 293 3.36 3.16 -9.58
C ARG A 293 1.91 3.17 -10.08
N ALA A 294 1.58 2.29 -11.02
CA ALA A 294 0.28 2.27 -11.68
C ALA A 294 -0.08 3.62 -12.36
N ASP A 295 0.93 4.37 -12.84
CA ASP A 295 0.69 5.67 -13.48
C ASP A 295 0.42 5.52 -14.99
N PHE A 296 -0.68 4.88 -15.32
CA PHE A 296 -1.13 4.58 -16.68
C PHE A 296 -1.92 5.74 -17.32
N GLY A 297 -1.38 6.95 -17.30
CA GLY A 297 -1.99 8.07 -18.05
C GLY A 297 -1.98 7.82 -19.57
N ILE A 298 -2.99 8.30 -20.29
CA ILE A 298 -3.17 8.07 -21.75
C ILE A 298 -1.88 8.40 -22.52
N SER A 299 -1.25 9.54 -22.24
CA SER A 299 0.00 9.95 -22.90
C SER A 299 1.16 8.98 -22.63
N LYS A 300 1.23 8.42 -21.41
CA LYS A 300 2.25 7.44 -21.03
C LYS A 300 2.00 6.09 -21.70
N ILE A 301 0.75 5.65 -21.76
CA ILE A 301 0.36 4.43 -22.49
C ILE A 301 0.69 4.57 -23.97
N MET A 302 0.39 5.72 -24.59
CA MET A 302 0.73 5.95 -26.01
C MET A 302 2.25 5.98 -26.24
N ARG A 303 3.02 6.62 -25.35
CA ARG A 303 4.48 6.60 -25.43
C ARG A 303 5.02 5.18 -25.29
N LEU A 304 4.54 4.42 -24.33
CA LEU A 304 4.90 3.02 -24.13
C LEU A 304 4.58 2.17 -25.38
N ALA A 305 3.41 2.38 -25.98
CA ALA A 305 2.98 1.65 -27.18
C ALA A 305 3.85 1.98 -28.41
N THR A 306 4.35 3.21 -28.53
CA THR A 306 5.23 3.59 -29.63
C THR A 306 6.67 3.13 -29.46
N HIS A 307 7.18 3.15 -28.24
CA HIS A 307 8.56 2.73 -27.96
C HIS A 307 8.68 1.21 -27.81
N HIS A 308 7.67 0.56 -27.27
CA HIS A 308 7.65 -0.86 -26.93
C HIS A 308 6.40 -1.57 -27.49
N PRO A 309 6.29 -1.73 -28.84
CA PRO A 309 5.09 -2.28 -29.47
C PRO A 309 4.76 -3.71 -29.01
N LYS A 310 5.76 -4.52 -28.67
CA LYS A 310 5.55 -5.89 -28.14
C LYS A 310 4.88 -5.86 -26.77
N LEU A 311 5.30 -4.95 -25.89
CA LEU A 311 4.72 -4.74 -24.56
C LEU A 311 3.28 -4.21 -24.69
N ALA A 312 3.07 -3.24 -25.57
CA ALA A 312 1.75 -2.68 -25.83
C ALA A 312 0.77 -3.73 -26.33
N VAL A 313 1.18 -4.59 -27.27
CA VAL A 313 0.35 -5.68 -27.79
C VAL A 313 0.02 -6.68 -26.67
N ARG A 314 0.99 -7.11 -25.87
CA ARG A 314 0.75 -8.03 -24.75
C ARG A 314 -0.18 -7.44 -23.68
N GLN A 315 0.04 -6.18 -23.27
CA GLN A 315 -0.76 -5.54 -22.23
C GLN A 315 -2.14 -5.11 -22.75
N LEU A 316 -2.25 -4.60 -23.98
CA LEU A 316 -3.53 -4.25 -24.59
C LEU A 316 -4.40 -5.49 -24.83
N PHE A 317 -3.84 -6.61 -25.27
CA PHE A 317 -4.60 -7.87 -25.42
C PHE A 317 -5.07 -8.43 -24.08
N SER A 318 -4.33 -8.23 -22.98
CA SER A 318 -4.79 -8.62 -21.64
C SER A 318 -5.89 -7.71 -21.09
N ILE A 319 -5.88 -6.42 -21.45
CA ILE A 319 -6.92 -5.43 -21.08
C ILE A 319 -8.20 -5.64 -21.91
N VAL A 320 -8.06 -6.01 -23.19
CA VAL A 320 -9.19 -6.17 -24.13
C VAL A 320 -9.83 -7.57 -24.01
N LYS A 321 -9.03 -8.60 -23.71
CA LYS A 321 -9.53 -9.96 -23.52
C LYS A 321 -10.06 -10.25 -22.12
N GLY A 322 -10.48 -9.28 -21.33
CA GLY A 322 -11.10 -9.42 -20.00
C GLY A 322 -11.97 -10.66 -19.79
N THR A 323 -11.39 -11.81 -20.07
CA THR A 323 -11.88 -13.16 -19.79
C THR A 323 -10.76 -13.94 -19.13
#